data_ae5fe5a49f3378f582b84974478e30e5
#
_entry.id   ae5fe5a49f3378f582b84974478e30e5
#
_cell.length_a   1.000
_cell.length_b   1.000
_cell.length_c   1.000
_cell.angle_alpha   90.00
_cell.angle_beta   90.00
_cell.angle_gamma   90.00
#
_symmetry.space_group_name_H-M   'P 1'
#
loop_
_entity.id
_entity.type
_entity.pdbx_description
1 polymer ?
#
loop_
_entity_poly.entity_id
_entity_poly.type
_entity_poly.pdbx_seq_one_letter_code
_entity_poly.pdbx_strand_id
1 'polypeptide(L)'
;MLFTPIKPMLLGTGKEVINDDNTIWQIKWDGWRTLIHKEGNRIEAYTREGNNITAKFPELKAVGQSIKEHTAIIDAEGVVLRNGNSIFEDFAYRGSLSNKDKIEQAVITHPATFIAFDILATKKDVRKEPLIERLDRLKSIVEPTNNLIVTPSIEGDGKHIYQITKDKNMEGIVGKRRDSIYKINHRTKDWLKYKHFKITDAVVLGFSEQPFSMVVGTKMTNGKFKRVANIEFGFSKDEKISFRQIAKQIIIKNGRNITWIEPILKCKVQYLEKTKTGMLRIASFKGFDFNQK
;
A
#
# COMPACT_ATOMS: atom_id res chain seq x y z
N MET A 1 -17.57 13.40 14.89
CA MET A 1 -16.81 12.45 14.07
C MET A 1 -16.91 12.78 12.57
N LEU A 2 -18.09 13.19 12.07
CA LEU A 2 -18.26 13.67 10.69
C LEU A 2 -17.37 14.89 10.39
N PHE A 3 -16.79 14.90 9.19
CA PHE A 3 -15.93 15.98 8.66
C PHE A 3 -14.75 16.35 9.57
N THR A 4 -14.31 15.38 10.36
CA THR A 4 -13.09 15.47 11.18
C THR A 4 -12.17 14.32 10.80
N PRO A 5 -10.87 14.57 10.54
CA PRO A 5 -9.93 13.51 10.20
C PRO A 5 -9.89 12.39 11.25
N ILE A 6 -10.01 11.15 10.80
CA ILE A 6 -9.94 9.97 11.65
C ILE A 6 -8.65 9.22 11.29
N LYS A 7 -7.83 8.89 12.30
CA LYS A 7 -6.71 7.96 12.10
C LYS A 7 -7.26 6.54 12.03
N PRO A 8 -7.18 5.85 10.88
CA PRO A 8 -7.83 4.54 10.74
C PRO A 8 -7.12 3.44 11.53
N MET A 9 -7.82 2.31 11.71
CA MET A 9 -7.22 1.08 12.23
C MET A 9 -6.15 0.55 11.25
N LEU A 10 -5.02 0.07 11.79
CA LEU A 10 -3.87 -0.36 11.00
C LEU A 10 -3.75 -1.88 10.97
N LEU A 11 -3.31 -2.41 9.83
CA LEU A 11 -3.07 -3.84 9.62
C LEU A 11 -1.83 -4.32 10.38
N GLY A 12 -1.91 -5.50 10.99
CA GLY A 12 -0.75 -6.31 11.33
C GLY A 12 -0.13 -6.95 10.08
N THR A 13 0.92 -7.74 10.28
CA THR A 13 1.54 -8.54 9.21
C THR A 13 1.39 -10.01 9.54
N GLY A 14 0.77 -10.77 8.64
CA GLY A 14 0.68 -12.21 8.73
C GLY A 14 1.96 -12.88 8.23
N LYS A 15 2.23 -14.09 8.73
CA LYS A 15 3.37 -14.91 8.31
C LYS A 15 2.97 -15.86 7.19
N GLU A 16 1.90 -16.59 7.37
CA GLU A 16 1.39 -17.61 6.48
C GLU A 16 -0.11 -17.47 6.29
N VAL A 17 -0.59 -17.68 5.07
CA VAL A 17 -2.02 -17.70 4.77
C VAL A 17 -2.57 -19.09 5.06
N ILE A 18 -3.61 -19.14 5.87
CA ILE A 18 -4.34 -20.37 6.21
C ILE A 18 -5.78 -20.27 5.72
N ASN A 19 -6.45 -21.39 5.57
CA ASN A 19 -7.89 -21.43 5.44
C ASN A 19 -8.50 -21.39 6.85
N ASP A 20 -9.43 -20.47 7.08
CA ASP A 20 -10.04 -20.25 8.39
C ASP A 20 -11.42 -19.62 8.22
N ASP A 21 -12.46 -20.34 8.61
CA ASP A 21 -13.87 -19.92 8.48
C ASP A 21 -14.22 -18.69 9.32
N ASN A 22 -13.40 -18.36 10.33
CA ASN A 22 -13.54 -17.13 11.12
C ASN A 22 -12.85 -15.92 10.47
N THR A 23 -12.25 -16.10 9.31
CA THR A 23 -11.53 -15.03 8.60
C THR A 23 -12.22 -14.69 7.28
N ILE A 24 -12.47 -13.39 7.09
CA ILE A 24 -12.92 -12.80 5.84
C ILE A 24 -11.69 -12.33 5.07
N TRP A 25 -11.53 -12.82 3.86
CA TRP A 25 -10.41 -12.50 2.99
C TRP A 25 -10.80 -11.48 1.93
N GLN A 26 -9.99 -10.46 1.75
CA GLN A 26 -10.19 -9.39 0.79
C GLN A 26 -8.91 -9.13 0.01
N ILE A 27 -9.02 -8.65 -1.22
CA ILE A 27 -7.88 -8.18 -2.03
C ILE A 27 -7.23 -6.99 -1.29
N LYS A 28 -5.91 -7.01 -1.21
CA LYS A 28 -5.16 -5.84 -0.78
C LYS A 28 -4.89 -4.94 -1.97
N TRP A 29 -5.76 -3.95 -2.14
CA TRP A 29 -5.60 -2.94 -3.16
C TRP A 29 -4.40 -2.01 -2.83
N ASP A 30 -3.66 -1.59 -3.85
CA ASP A 30 -2.49 -0.72 -3.70
C ASP A 30 -2.83 0.71 -4.16
N GLY A 31 -3.11 1.58 -3.21
CA GLY A 31 -3.52 2.95 -3.44
C GLY A 31 -3.31 3.82 -2.21
N TRP A 32 -4.20 4.78 -1.99
CA TRP A 32 -4.22 5.60 -0.79
C TRP A 32 -5.45 5.28 0.05
N ARG A 33 -5.24 4.89 1.29
CA ARG A 33 -6.35 4.73 2.23
C ARG A 33 -7.07 6.04 2.42
N THR A 34 -8.38 5.99 2.23
CA THR A 34 -9.25 7.15 2.18
C THR A 34 -10.47 6.94 3.06
N LEU A 35 -10.71 7.85 4.01
CA LEU A 35 -11.95 7.89 4.76
C LEU A 35 -12.90 8.87 4.10
N ILE A 36 -14.05 8.36 3.66
CA ILE A 36 -15.09 9.12 2.95
C ILE A 36 -16.20 9.44 3.94
N HIS A 37 -16.42 10.73 4.17
CA HIS A 37 -17.47 11.27 5.03
C HIS A 37 -18.58 11.87 4.18
N LYS A 38 -19.82 11.49 4.43
CA LYS A 38 -21.01 11.99 3.75
C LYS A 38 -22.08 12.41 4.73
N GLU A 39 -22.73 13.53 4.47
CA GLU A 39 -23.98 13.97 5.09
C GLU A 39 -24.82 14.74 4.06
N GLY A 40 -25.96 14.19 3.70
CA GLY A 40 -26.76 14.72 2.59
C GLY A 40 -25.96 14.77 1.30
N ASN A 41 -25.83 15.96 0.74
CA ASN A 41 -25.05 16.23 -0.48
C ASN A 41 -23.58 16.62 -0.19
N ARG A 42 -23.22 16.85 1.07
CA ARG A 42 -21.85 17.14 1.47
C ARG A 42 -21.05 15.85 1.50
N ILE A 43 -19.90 15.85 0.82
CA ILE A 43 -18.95 14.74 0.85
C ILE A 43 -17.54 15.29 1.02
N GLU A 44 -16.76 14.65 1.86
CA GLU A 44 -15.34 14.94 2.04
C GLU A 44 -14.55 13.63 2.17
N ALA A 45 -13.32 13.66 1.68
CA ALA A 45 -12.42 12.52 1.73
C ALA A 45 -11.09 12.91 2.37
N TYR A 46 -10.60 12.03 3.27
CA TYR A 46 -9.39 12.26 4.05
C TYR A 46 -8.42 11.10 3.87
N THR A 47 -7.14 11.41 3.69
CA THR A 47 -6.09 10.39 3.70
C THR A 47 -5.91 9.78 5.09
N ARG A 48 -5.14 8.72 5.16
CA ARG A 48 -4.73 8.08 6.43
C ARG A 48 -4.07 9.06 7.41
N GLU A 49 -3.34 10.04 6.90
CA GLU A 49 -2.65 11.07 7.67
C GLU A 49 -3.58 12.22 8.10
N GLY A 50 -4.82 12.24 7.58
CA GLY A 50 -5.84 13.24 7.89
C GLY A 50 -5.87 14.43 6.92
N ASN A 51 -5.15 14.37 5.80
CA ASN A 51 -5.20 15.41 4.80
C ASN A 51 -6.51 15.33 4.02
N ASN A 52 -7.24 16.45 3.89
CA ASN A 52 -8.43 16.53 3.05
C ASN A 52 -8.01 16.54 1.57
N ILE A 53 -8.53 15.60 0.80
CA ILE A 53 -8.23 15.42 -0.62
C ILE A 53 -9.44 15.68 -1.52
N THR A 54 -10.55 16.15 -0.97
CA THR A 54 -11.83 16.29 -1.68
C THR A 54 -11.70 17.07 -2.99
N ALA A 55 -11.01 18.20 -2.97
CA ALA A 55 -10.84 19.05 -4.15
C ALA A 55 -10.01 18.42 -5.28
N LYS A 56 -9.26 17.36 -4.97
CA LYS A 56 -8.40 16.64 -5.94
C LYS A 56 -9.15 15.56 -6.70
N PHE A 57 -10.31 15.15 -6.20
CA PHE A 57 -11.10 14.04 -6.73
C PHE A 57 -12.56 14.45 -6.97
N PRO A 58 -12.86 15.15 -8.09
CA PRO A 58 -14.23 15.54 -8.44
C PRO A 58 -15.22 14.38 -8.49
N GLU A 59 -14.71 13.16 -8.74
CA GLU A 59 -15.46 11.89 -8.72
C GLU A 59 -16.18 11.64 -7.38
N LEU A 60 -15.73 12.24 -6.28
CA LEU A 60 -16.37 12.11 -4.98
C LEU A 60 -17.83 12.57 -4.97
N LYS A 61 -18.22 13.50 -5.86
CA LYS A 61 -19.62 13.87 -6.01
C LYS A 61 -20.48 12.66 -6.45
N ALA A 62 -20.02 11.90 -7.43
CA ALA A 62 -20.70 10.67 -7.88
C ALA A 62 -20.65 9.59 -6.80
N VAL A 63 -19.52 9.47 -6.08
CA VAL A 63 -19.41 8.57 -4.91
C VAL A 63 -20.47 8.91 -3.86
N GLY A 64 -20.69 10.19 -3.54
CA GLY A 64 -21.73 10.59 -2.58
C GLY A 64 -23.14 10.20 -3.03
N GLN A 65 -23.43 10.28 -4.32
CA GLN A 65 -24.71 9.90 -4.90
C GLN A 65 -24.95 8.38 -4.86
N SER A 66 -23.90 7.57 -4.94
CA SER A 66 -23.99 6.10 -4.88
C SER A 66 -24.05 5.52 -3.46
N ILE A 67 -24.04 6.37 -2.44
CA ILE A 67 -24.26 5.99 -1.04
C ILE A 67 -25.70 6.33 -0.65
N LYS A 68 -26.54 5.30 -0.42
CA LYS A 68 -27.99 5.47 -0.14
C LYS A 68 -28.27 6.15 1.20
N GLU A 69 -27.39 5.99 2.20
CA GLU A 69 -27.57 6.60 3.51
C GLU A 69 -27.35 8.11 3.47
N HIS A 70 -28.16 8.85 4.24
CA HIS A 70 -27.98 10.31 4.42
C HIS A 70 -26.61 10.61 5.05
N THR A 71 -26.21 9.82 6.02
CA THR A 71 -24.95 9.96 6.76
C THR A 71 -24.13 8.69 6.68
N ALA A 72 -22.85 8.79 6.28
CA ALA A 72 -21.94 7.66 6.27
C ALA A 72 -20.49 8.08 6.50
N ILE A 73 -19.72 7.21 7.16
CA ILE A 73 -18.24 7.26 7.16
C ILE A 73 -17.76 5.89 6.67
N ILE A 74 -17.17 5.88 5.48
CA ILE A 74 -16.71 4.67 4.79
C ILE A 74 -15.18 4.66 4.77
N ASP A 75 -14.59 3.49 5.04
CA ASP A 75 -13.16 3.24 4.92
C ASP A 75 -12.89 2.55 3.58
N ALA A 76 -12.12 3.18 2.73
CA ALA A 76 -11.87 2.76 1.37
C ALA A 76 -10.38 2.85 1.00
N GLU A 77 -10.00 2.19 -0.07
CA GLU A 77 -8.75 2.43 -0.78
C GLU A 77 -9.07 3.20 -2.06
N GLY A 78 -8.50 4.41 -2.21
CA GLY A 78 -8.56 5.15 -3.45
C GLY A 78 -7.51 4.62 -4.42
N VAL A 79 -7.93 4.23 -5.62
CA VAL A 79 -7.08 3.60 -6.65
C VAL A 79 -7.34 4.17 -8.03
N VAL A 80 -6.36 4.02 -8.93
CA VAL A 80 -6.59 4.05 -10.39
C VAL A 80 -6.40 2.63 -10.90
N LEU A 81 -7.42 2.10 -11.57
CA LEU A 81 -7.40 0.74 -12.10
C LEU A 81 -6.91 0.72 -13.56
N ARG A 82 -5.99 -0.19 -13.89
CA ARG A 82 -5.55 -0.51 -15.25
C ARG A 82 -5.68 -2.01 -15.46
N ASN A 83 -6.54 -2.43 -16.37
CA ASN A 83 -6.81 -3.85 -16.65
C ASN A 83 -7.12 -4.65 -15.37
N GLY A 84 -7.90 -4.05 -14.45
CA GLY A 84 -8.30 -4.67 -13.18
C GLY A 84 -7.26 -4.62 -12.05
N ASN A 85 -6.05 -4.11 -12.29
CA ASN A 85 -5.01 -3.92 -11.27
C ASN A 85 -4.95 -2.48 -10.79
N SER A 86 -4.76 -2.28 -9.50
CA SER A 86 -4.52 -0.96 -8.92
C SER A 86 -3.07 -0.52 -9.19
N ILE A 87 -2.90 0.71 -9.69
CA ILE A 87 -1.58 1.29 -9.96
C ILE A 87 -1.33 2.44 -8.99
N PHE A 88 -0.52 2.17 -7.98
CA PHE A 88 -0.20 3.15 -6.92
C PHE A 88 0.30 4.50 -7.47
N GLU A 89 1.21 4.47 -8.45
CA GLU A 89 1.81 5.68 -9.02
C GLU A 89 0.76 6.55 -9.71
N ASP A 90 -0.25 5.95 -10.35
CA ASP A 90 -1.33 6.67 -11.02
C ASP A 90 -2.24 7.38 -10.01
N PHE A 91 -2.56 6.74 -8.87
CA PHE A 91 -3.33 7.40 -7.82
C PHE A 91 -2.51 8.45 -7.08
N ALA A 92 -1.23 8.18 -6.82
CA ALA A 92 -0.31 9.16 -6.23
C ALA A 92 -0.15 10.40 -7.13
N TYR A 93 -0.05 10.21 -8.45
CA TYR A 93 -0.08 11.31 -9.41
C TYR A 93 -1.35 12.15 -9.25
N ARG A 94 -2.54 11.53 -9.23
CA ARG A 94 -3.83 12.23 -8.98
C ARG A 94 -3.78 13.05 -7.69
N GLY A 95 -3.36 12.43 -6.60
CA GLY A 95 -3.27 13.07 -5.28
C GLY A 95 -2.25 14.20 -5.20
N SER A 96 -1.26 14.26 -6.09
CA SER A 96 -0.25 15.32 -6.15
C SER A 96 -0.73 16.60 -6.86
N LEU A 97 -1.78 16.52 -7.68
CA LEU A 97 -2.27 17.64 -8.48
C LEU A 97 -2.90 18.73 -7.60
N SER A 98 -2.67 20.00 -7.99
CA SER A 98 -3.26 21.18 -7.35
C SER A 98 -3.89 22.14 -8.37
N ASN A 99 -3.50 22.07 -9.64
CA ASN A 99 -4.07 22.88 -10.72
C ASN A 99 -5.40 22.27 -11.17
N LYS A 100 -6.44 23.10 -11.27
CA LYS A 100 -7.81 22.69 -11.60
C LYS A 100 -7.93 22.03 -12.97
N ASP A 101 -7.31 22.60 -14.00
CA ASP A 101 -7.40 22.07 -15.37
C ASP A 101 -6.72 20.70 -15.48
N LYS A 102 -5.57 20.54 -14.78
CA LYS A 102 -4.87 19.24 -14.69
C LYS A 102 -5.70 18.20 -13.93
N ILE A 103 -6.43 18.61 -12.89
CA ILE A 103 -7.32 17.71 -12.16
C ILE A 103 -8.46 17.24 -13.06
N GLU A 104 -9.11 18.16 -13.80
CA GLU A 104 -10.21 17.85 -14.73
C GLU A 104 -9.74 16.91 -15.85
N GLN A 105 -8.57 17.18 -16.46
CA GLN A 105 -7.97 16.29 -17.44
C GLN A 105 -7.65 14.91 -16.86
N ALA A 106 -7.19 14.87 -15.61
CA ALA A 106 -6.80 13.63 -14.97
C ALA A 106 -7.98 12.77 -14.53
N VAL A 107 -9.19 13.32 -14.38
CA VAL A 107 -10.44 12.53 -14.22
C VAL A 107 -10.62 11.59 -15.42
N ILE A 108 -10.27 12.04 -16.63
CA ILE A 108 -10.42 11.24 -17.86
C ILE A 108 -9.25 10.26 -18.02
N THR A 109 -8.01 10.71 -17.82
CA THR A 109 -6.81 9.92 -18.11
C THR A 109 -6.45 8.94 -16.98
N HIS A 110 -6.81 9.28 -15.74
CA HIS A 110 -6.52 8.53 -14.52
C HIS A 110 -7.76 8.51 -13.61
N PRO A 111 -8.89 7.93 -14.07
CA PRO A 111 -10.13 7.92 -13.30
C PRO A 111 -9.94 7.23 -11.95
N ALA A 112 -10.40 7.89 -10.88
CA ALA A 112 -10.29 7.35 -9.54
C ALA A 112 -11.50 6.46 -9.22
N THR A 113 -11.21 5.30 -8.63
CA THR A 113 -12.19 4.40 -8.02
C THR A 113 -11.89 4.28 -6.53
N PHE A 114 -12.90 4.44 -5.70
CA PHE A 114 -12.79 4.19 -4.26
C PHE A 114 -13.35 2.80 -3.94
N ILE A 115 -12.51 1.95 -3.40
CA ILE A 115 -12.86 0.55 -3.10
C ILE A 115 -13.13 0.45 -1.60
N ALA A 116 -14.40 0.44 -1.24
CA ALA A 116 -14.87 0.39 0.14
C ALA A 116 -14.66 -1.01 0.74
N PHE A 117 -14.11 -1.09 1.94
CA PHE A 117 -13.82 -2.34 2.63
C PHE A 117 -14.25 -2.35 4.10
N ASP A 118 -14.78 -1.24 4.62
CA ASP A 118 -15.43 -1.16 5.94
C ASP A 118 -16.30 0.10 6.04
N ILE A 119 -17.17 0.13 7.06
CA ILE A 119 -17.97 1.31 7.43
C ILE A 119 -17.85 1.58 8.93
N LEU A 120 -17.68 2.85 9.29
CA LEU A 120 -17.46 3.28 10.66
C LEU A 120 -18.72 3.87 11.29
N ALA A 121 -19.53 4.52 10.49
CA ALA A 121 -20.78 5.15 10.96
C ALA A 121 -21.81 5.25 9.83
N THR A 122 -23.08 5.21 10.22
CA THR A 122 -24.25 5.73 9.50
C THR A 122 -24.86 6.82 10.39
N LYS A 123 -26.17 6.83 10.63
CA LYS A 123 -26.81 7.66 11.68
C LYS A 123 -26.24 7.40 13.06
N LYS A 124 -25.67 6.20 13.29
CA LYS A 124 -25.01 5.78 14.52
C LYS A 124 -23.57 5.30 14.25
N ASP A 125 -22.76 5.32 15.29
CA ASP A 125 -21.43 4.71 15.28
C ASP A 125 -21.54 3.19 15.29
N VAL A 126 -20.99 2.52 14.26
CA VAL A 126 -21.06 1.06 14.12
C VAL A 126 -19.71 0.37 14.35
N ARG A 127 -18.68 1.10 14.77
CA ARG A 127 -17.31 0.56 14.95
C ARG A 127 -17.24 -0.58 15.97
N LYS A 128 -18.18 -0.65 16.94
CA LYS A 128 -18.26 -1.72 17.94
C LYS A 128 -19.03 -2.95 17.45
N GLU A 129 -19.71 -2.86 16.32
CA GLU A 129 -20.35 -4.01 15.69
C GLU A 129 -19.29 -4.96 15.12
N PRO A 130 -19.54 -6.29 15.04
CA PRO A 130 -18.68 -7.24 14.32
C PRO A 130 -18.43 -6.84 12.87
N LEU A 131 -17.25 -7.17 12.33
CA LEU A 131 -16.91 -6.85 10.95
C LEU A 131 -17.94 -7.35 9.95
N ILE A 132 -18.46 -8.57 10.14
CA ILE A 132 -19.44 -9.16 9.21
C ILE A 132 -20.71 -8.28 9.10
N GLU A 133 -21.23 -7.78 10.22
CA GLU A 133 -22.40 -6.90 10.25
C GLU A 133 -22.11 -5.54 9.58
N ARG A 134 -20.90 -5.00 9.78
CA ARG A 134 -20.46 -3.77 9.12
C ARG A 134 -20.33 -3.95 7.60
N LEU A 135 -19.82 -5.10 7.15
CA LEU A 135 -19.72 -5.41 5.70
C LEU A 135 -21.09 -5.59 5.06
N ASP A 136 -22.03 -6.24 5.73
CA ASP A 136 -23.39 -6.39 5.20
C ASP A 136 -24.11 -5.04 5.12
N ARG A 137 -23.92 -4.19 6.14
CA ARG A 137 -24.39 -2.80 6.09
C ARG A 137 -23.75 -2.03 4.94
N LEU A 138 -22.43 -2.12 4.77
CA LEU A 138 -21.71 -1.46 3.69
C LEU A 138 -22.27 -1.87 2.32
N LYS A 139 -22.47 -3.18 2.10
CA LYS A 139 -23.07 -3.72 0.86
C LYS A 139 -24.49 -3.22 0.63
N SER A 140 -25.29 -3.08 1.69
CA SER A 140 -26.69 -2.64 1.57
C SER A 140 -26.83 -1.15 1.19
N ILE A 141 -25.88 -0.31 1.61
CA ILE A 141 -25.96 1.14 1.38
C ILE A 141 -25.17 1.63 0.16
N VAL A 142 -24.20 0.85 -0.35
CA VAL A 142 -23.41 1.23 -1.53
C VAL A 142 -24.03 0.66 -2.79
N GLU A 143 -24.37 1.54 -3.72
CA GLU A 143 -24.72 1.17 -5.09
C GLU A 143 -23.43 1.20 -5.95
N PRO A 144 -22.97 0.06 -6.48
CA PRO A 144 -21.71 0.00 -7.20
C PRO A 144 -21.71 0.86 -8.46
N THR A 145 -20.65 1.64 -8.64
CA THR A 145 -20.40 2.49 -9.83
C THR A 145 -18.94 2.38 -10.26
N ASN A 146 -18.57 3.05 -11.34
CA ASN A 146 -17.14 3.13 -11.74
C ASN A 146 -16.26 3.83 -10.70
N ASN A 147 -16.85 4.68 -9.83
CA ASN A 147 -16.10 5.47 -8.86
C ASN A 147 -16.19 4.94 -7.42
N LEU A 148 -17.18 4.08 -7.11
CA LEU A 148 -17.32 3.43 -5.80
C LEU A 148 -17.76 1.98 -5.96
N ILE A 149 -16.99 1.06 -5.41
CA ILE A 149 -17.33 -0.36 -5.30
C ILE A 149 -17.05 -0.87 -3.89
N VAL A 150 -17.74 -1.93 -3.48
CA VAL A 150 -17.38 -2.68 -2.26
C VAL A 150 -16.42 -3.79 -2.67
N THR A 151 -15.30 -3.93 -1.93
CA THR A 151 -14.33 -4.99 -2.21
C THR A 151 -14.96 -6.38 -2.07
N PRO A 152 -14.71 -7.30 -3.00
CA PRO A 152 -15.10 -8.69 -2.84
C PRO A 152 -14.56 -9.29 -1.54
N SER A 153 -15.39 -10.04 -0.83
CA SER A 153 -15.06 -10.71 0.42
C SER A 153 -15.30 -12.19 0.27
N ILE A 154 -14.30 -13.01 0.60
CA ILE A 154 -14.35 -14.48 0.53
C ILE A 154 -14.17 -15.00 1.95
N GLU A 155 -15.07 -15.90 2.39
CA GLU A 155 -14.98 -16.54 3.70
C GLU A 155 -14.20 -17.85 3.58
N GLY A 156 -13.37 -18.16 4.57
CA GLY A 156 -12.70 -19.44 4.72
C GLY A 156 -11.48 -19.69 3.83
N ASP A 157 -11.58 -19.47 2.54
CA ASP A 157 -10.59 -19.92 1.55
C ASP A 157 -9.50 -18.88 1.24
N GLY A 158 -8.65 -18.60 2.23
CA GLY A 158 -7.55 -17.65 2.10
C GLY A 158 -6.46 -18.05 1.12
N LYS A 159 -6.14 -19.35 1.04
CA LYS A 159 -5.08 -19.84 0.15
C LYS A 159 -5.45 -19.67 -1.32
N HIS A 160 -6.70 -19.89 -1.67
CA HIS A 160 -7.18 -19.75 -3.05
C HIS A 160 -7.13 -18.28 -3.51
N ILE A 161 -7.69 -17.35 -2.72
CA ILE A 161 -7.61 -15.91 -3.07
C ILE A 161 -6.15 -15.39 -3.09
N TYR A 162 -5.29 -15.93 -2.20
CA TYR A 162 -3.87 -15.57 -2.21
C TYR A 162 -3.20 -15.99 -3.52
N GLN A 163 -3.51 -17.19 -4.02
CA GLN A 163 -2.97 -17.66 -5.30
C GLN A 163 -3.51 -16.83 -6.47
N ILE A 164 -4.82 -16.56 -6.53
CA ILE A 164 -5.42 -15.72 -7.58
C ILE A 164 -4.76 -14.33 -7.63
N THR A 165 -4.57 -13.69 -6.47
CA THR A 165 -3.96 -12.36 -6.43
C THR A 165 -2.48 -12.39 -6.82
N LYS A 166 -1.77 -13.49 -6.55
CA LYS A 166 -0.39 -13.71 -6.99
C LYS A 166 -0.29 -13.84 -8.51
N ASP A 167 -1.15 -14.65 -9.11
CA ASP A 167 -1.18 -14.91 -10.56
C ASP A 167 -1.53 -13.63 -11.35
N LYS A 168 -2.38 -12.78 -10.76
CA LYS A 168 -2.73 -11.47 -11.30
C LYS A 168 -1.73 -10.35 -10.98
N ASN A 169 -0.60 -10.66 -10.32
CA ASN A 169 0.41 -9.68 -9.89
C ASN A 169 -0.16 -8.52 -9.03
N MET A 170 -1.18 -8.79 -8.22
CA MET A 170 -1.72 -7.83 -7.25
C MET A 170 -0.80 -7.75 -6.01
N GLU A 171 -1.00 -6.74 -5.14
CA GLU A 171 -0.15 -6.52 -3.95
C GLU A 171 -0.20 -7.70 -2.96
N GLY A 172 -1.35 -8.34 -2.83
CA GLY A 172 -1.60 -9.42 -1.89
C GLY A 172 -3.05 -9.45 -1.40
N ILE A 173 -3.24 -9.96 -0.19
CA ILE A 173 -4.56 -10.05 0.46
C ILE A 173 -4.52 -9.53 1.90
N VAL A 174 -5.72 -9.29 2.45
CA VAL A 174 -5.94 -8.98 3.87
C VAL A 174 -6.91 -10.01 4.43
N GLY A 175 -6.48 -10.72 5.47
CA GLY A 175 -7.36 -11.56 6.29
C GLY A 175 -7.87 -10.74 7.48
N LYS A 176 -9.16 -10.71 7.68
CA LYS A 176 -9.84 -9.96 8.75
C LYS A 176 -10.69 -10.89 9.58
N ARG A 177 -10.51 -10.89 10.91
CA ARG A 177 -11.39 -11.66 11.78
C ARG A 177 -12.84 -11.18 11.64
N ARG A 178 -13.73 -12.12 11.45
CA ARG A 178 -15.16 -11.92 11.21
C ARG A 178 -15.87 -11.14 12.32
N ASP A 179 -15.47 -11.39 13.58
CA ASP A 179 -16.00 -10.78 14.80
C ASP A 179 -15.28 -9.51 15.24
N SER A 180 -14.27 -9.05 14.48
CA SER A 180 -13.42 -7.93 14.87
C SER A 180 -14.18 -6.60 14.90
N ILE A 181 -13.93 -5.82 15.96
CA ILE A 181 -14.39 -4.43 16.07
C ILE A 181 -13.37 -3.47 15.45
N TYR A 182 -13.83 -2.28 15.07
CA TYR A 182 -12.95 -1.26 14.49
C TYR A 182 -12.38 -0.33 15.57
N LYS A 183 -11.05 -0.31 15.72
CA LYS A 183 -10.33 0.53 16.71
C LYS A 183 -9.51 1.60 16.00
N ILE A 184 -9.93 2.87 16.10
CA ILE A 184 -9.18 3.99 15.51
C ILE A 184 -7.78 4.10 16.09
N ASN A 185 -6.82 4.55 15.27
CA ASN A 185 -5.42 4.77 15.63
C ASN A 185 -4.73 3.56 16.30
N HIS A 186 -5.17 2.35 15.97
CA HIS A 186 -4.66 1.12 16.58
C HIS A 186 -4.18 0.13 15.52
N ARG A 187 -2.99 -0.47 15.74
CA ARG A 187 -2.52 -1.60 14.94
C ARG A 187 -3.06 -2.89 15.53
N THR A 188 -3.94 -3.54 14.79
CA THR A 188 -4.60 -4.76 15.27
C THR A 188 -3.90 -6.03 14.80
N LYS A 189 -4.09 -7.12 15.55
CA LYS A 189 -3.79 -8.49 15.13
C LYS A 189 -4.98 -9.18 14.45
N ASP A 190 -6.17 -8.55 14.50
CA ASP A 190 -7.40 -9.09 13.92
C ASP A 190 -7.45 -8.89 12.40
N TRP A 191 -6.67 -7.97 11.86
CA TRP A 191 -6.54 -7.71 10.43
C TRP A 191 -5.09 -7.85 10.02
N LEU A 192 -4.78 -8.85 9.21
CA LEU A 192 -3.42 -9.18 8.80
C LEU A 192 -3.26 -9.05 7.29
N LYS A 193 -2.21 -8.38 6.86
CA LYS A 193 -1.83 -8.28 5.45
C LYS A 193 -0.83 -9.38 5.09
N TYR A 194 -0.99 -9.94 3.89
CA TYR A 194 -0.12 -10.92 3.27
C TYR A 194 0.24 -10.42 1.88
N LYS A 195 1.51 -10.05 1.68
CA LYS A 195 1.98 -9.42 0.44
C LYS A 195 2.77 -10.40 -0.41
N HIS A 196 2.68 -10.25 -1.74
CA HIS A 196 3.45 -11.01 -2.72
C HIS A 196 4.82 -10.39 -2.94
N PHE A 197 5.71 -10.55 -1.98
CA PHE A 197 7.08 -10.08 -2.15
C PHE A 197 7.86 -10.92 -3.16
N LYS A 198 8.66 -10.25 -3.96
CA LYS A 198 9.62 -10.82 -4.91
C LYS A 198 11.03 -10.63 -4.35
N ILE A 199 11.96 -11.49 -4.77
CA ILE A 199 13.38 -11.37 -4.42
C ILE A 199 14.17 -11.20 -5.72
N THR A 200 15.17 -10.34 -5.69
CA THR A 200 16.11 -10.12 -6.80
C THR A 200 17.53 -9.98 -6.25
N ASP A 201 18.48 -10.35 -7.08
CA ASP A 201 19.89 -10.08 -6.81
C ASP A 201 20.20 -8.62 -7.17
N ALA A 202 21.06 -8.02 -6.37
CA ALA A 202 21.53 -6.67 -6.54
C ALA A 202 22.98 -6.54 -6.06
N VAL A 203 23.59 -5.42 -6.39
CA VAL A 203 24.95 -5.07 -5.96
C VAL A 203 24.89 -3.79 -5.15
N VAL A 204 25.63 -3.71 -4.06
CA VAL A 204 25.73 -2.48 -3.27
C VAL A 204 26.62 -1.49 -4.02
N LEU A 205 26.09 -0.31 -4.29
CA LEU A 205 26.78 0.78 -4.99
C LEU A 205 27.33 1.83 -4.03
N GLY A 206 26.71 1.94 -2.84
CA GLY A 206 27.09 2.93 -1.84
C GLY A 206 26.17 2.84 -0.61
N PHE A 207 26.43 3.69 0.37
CA PHE A 207 25.65 3.74 1.60
C PHE A 207 25.62 5.16 2.21
N SER A 208 24.63 5.37 3.08
CA SER A 208 24.52 6.54 3.96
C SER A 208 24.56 6.06 5.41
N GLU A 209 25.10 6.89 6.32
CA GLU A 209 25.15 6.55 7.75
C GLU A 209 24.02 7.17 8.57
N GLN A 210 23.48 8.30 8.14
CA GLN A 210 22.47 9.03 8.90
C GLN A 210 21.31 9.49 8.01
N PRO A 211 20.20 8.74 8.00
CA PRO A 211 20.00 7.38 8.53
C PRO A 211 20.78 6.34 7.73
N PHE A 212 21.11 5.21 8.39
CA PHE A 212 21.78 4.12 7.67
C PHE A 212 20.90 3.58 6.54
N SER A 213 21.42 3.62 5.33
CA SER A 213 20.79 3.03 4.15
C SER A 213 21.83 2.53 3.16
N MET A 214 21.48 1.50 2.38
CA MET A 214 22.30 1.01 1.27
C MET A 214 21.67 1.42 -0.06
N VAL A 215 22.48 1.99 -0.95
CA VAL A 215 22.15 2.21 -2.36
C VAL A 215 22.49 0.95 -3.12
N VAL A 216 21.49 0.31 -3.72
CA VAL A 216 21.70 -0.90 -4.51
C VAL A 216 21.35 -0.70 -5.97
N GLY A 217 22.04 -1.45 -6.83
CA GLY A 217 21.84 -1.42 -8.27
C GLY A 217 21.88 -2.80 -8.91
N THR A 218 21.45 -2.84 -10.16
CA THR A 218 21.57 -4.00 -11.04
C THR A 218 22.49 -3.71 -12.19
N LYS A 219 23.26 -4.71 -12.65
CA LYS A 219 24.14 -4.59 -13.80
C LYS A 219 23.31 -4.52 -15.09
N MET A 220 23.57 -3.55 -15.91
CA MET A 220 22.94 -3.38 -17.23
C MET A 220 23.72 -4.17 -18.31
N THR A 221 23.11 -4.36 -19.45
CA THR A 221 23.75 -5.03 -20.62
C THR A 221 25.04 -4.35 -21.10
N ASN A 222 25.14 -3.03 -20.90
CA ASN A 222 26.35 -2.26 -21.24
C ASN A 222 27.44 -2.30 -20.15
N GLY A 223 27.30 -3.18 -19.14
CA GLY A 223 28.25 -3.34 -18.04
C GLY A 223 28.13 -2.30 -16.92
N LYS A 224 27.39 -1.20 -17.11
CA LYS A 224 27.17 -0.18 -16.08
C LYS A 224 26.13 -0.65 -15.05
N PHE A 225 26.17 -0.06 -13.87
CA PHE A 225 25.17 -0.31 -12.82
C PHE A 225 24.11 0.78 -12.83
N LYS A 226 22.83 0.35 -12.79
CA LYS A 226 21.68 1.23 -12.59
C LYS A 226 21.21 1.10 -11.15
N ARG A 227 21.13 2.21 -10.43
CA ARG A 227 20.50 2.25 -9.09
C ARG A 227 19.05 1.81 -9.21
N VAL A 228 18.60 0.93 -8.29
CA VAL A 228 17.24 0.40 -8.27
C VAL A 228 16.55 0.58 -6.93
N ALA A 229 17.28 0.80 -5.82
CA ALA A 229 16.67 1.12 -4.53
C ALA A 229 17.64 1.83 -3.58
N ASN A 230 17.05 2.51 -2.60
CA ASN A 230 17.65 2.79 -1.29
C ASN A 230 16.99 1.87 -0.28
N ILE A 231 17.79 1.11 0.45
CA ILE A 231 17.31 0.13 1.43
C ILE A 231 17.65 0.62 2.83
N GLU A 232 16.63 0.82 3.65
CA GLU A 232 16.76 1.29 5.04
C GLU A 232 16.47 0.19 6.06
N PHE A 233 15.81 -0.90 5.60
CA PHE A 233 15.28 -1.96 6.46
C PHE A 233 15.82 -3.35 6.09
N GLY A 234 15.69 -4.28 7.05
CA GLY A 234 16.04 -5.69 6.84
C GLY A 234 17.43 -6.06 7.32
N PHE A 235 18.20 -5.14 7.87
CA PHE A 235 19.55 -5.36 8.39
C PHE A 235 19.52 -5.73 9.87
N SER A 236 20.26 -6.75 10.25
CA SER A 236 20.66 -7.00 11.63
C SER A 236 21.77 -6.02 12.07
N LYS A 237 22.05 -5.96 13.37
CA LYS A 237 23.17 -5.17 13.90
C LYS A 237 24.51 -5.69 13.37
N ASP A 238 24.69 -7.00 13.35
CA ASP A 238 25.93 -7.64 12.94
C ASP A 238 26.20 -7.46 11.45
N GLU A 239 25.18 -7.55 10.61
CA GLU A 239 25.29 -7.26 9.17
C GLU A 239 25.74 -5.82 8.93
N LYS A 240 25.22 -4.85 9.68
CA LYS A 240 25.65 -3.46 9.57
C LYS A 240 27.11 -3.25 9.98
N ILE A 241 27.56 -3.94 11.05
CA ILE A 241 28.95 -3.86 11.53
C ILE A 241 29.89 -4.48 10.49
N SER A 242 29.61 -5.70 10.05
CA SER A 242 30.42 -6.41 9.05
C SER A 242 30.49 -5.64 7.73
N PHE A 243 29.34 -5.11 7.28
CA PHE A 243 29.31 -4.29 6.09
C PHE A 243 30.23 -3.06 6.20
N ARG A 244 30.19 -2.32 7.32
CA ARG A 244 31.04 -1.13 7.50
C ARG A 244 32.52 -1.48 7.47
N GLN A 245 32.91 -2.62 8.03
CA GLN A 245 34.31 -3.06 8.01
C GLN A 245 34.80 -3.33 6.57
N ILE A 246 33.98 -4.01 5.78
CA ILE A 246 34.30 -4.31 4.36
C ILE A 246 34.23 -3.04 3.53
N ALA A 247 33.17 -2.23 3.68
CA ALA A 247 32.93 -1.03 2.88
C ALA A 247 34.07 -0.02 2.96
N LYS A 248 34.70 0.12 4.14
CA LYS A 248 35.86 1.02 4.33
C LYS A 248 37.04 0.70 3.42
N GLN A 249 37.21 -0.56 3.02
CA GLN A 249 38.33 -1.03 2.18
C GLN A 249 38.09 -0.80 0.69
N ILE A 250 36.84 -0.54 0.29
CA ILE A 250 36.41 -0.46 -1.11
C ILE A 250 35.74 0.87 -1.44
N ILE A 251 36.03 1.94 -0.70
CA ILE A 251 35.50 3.28 -0.97
C ILE A 251 36.11 3.83 -2.25
N ILE A 252 35.28 4.25 -3.19
CA ILE A 252 35.67 4.93 -4.43
C ILE A 252 35.60 6.45 -4.24
N LYS A 253 34.52 6.94 -3.57
CA LYS A 253 34.23 8.36 -3.47
C LYS A 253 33.34 8.67 -2.27
N ASN A 254 33.70 9.68 -1.50
CA ASN A 254 32.85 10.29 -0.50
C ASN A 254 32.01 11.41 -1.14
N GLY A 255 30.70 11.22 -1.22
CA GLY A 255 29.74 12.24 -1.60
C GLY A 255 29.16 12.95 -0.38
N ARG A 256 28.31 13.96 -0.60
CA ARG A 256 27.71 14.75 0.49
C ARG A 256 26.86 13.90 1.45
N ASN A 257 26.05 12.96 0.89
CA ASN A 257 25.12 12.13 1.67
C ASN A 257 25.33 10.63 1.45
N ILE A 258 26.12 10.23 0.45
CA ILE A 258 26.34 8.85 0.06
C ILE A 258 27.83 8.61 -0.13
N THR A 259 28.37 7.62 0.57
CA THR A 259 29.70 7.07 0.32
C THR A 259 29.56 5.98 -0.73
N TRP A 260 30.21 6.17 -1.87
CA TRP A 260 30.20 5.22 -3.00
C TRP A 260 31.33 4.20 -2.85
N ILE A 261 31.02 2.95 -3.11
CA ILE A 261 31.95 1.83 -2.99
C ILE A 261 32.06 1.04 -4.30
N GLU A 262 33.10 0.25 -4.44
CA GLU A 262 33.23 -0.70 -5.55
C GLU A 262 32.04 -1.65 -5.59
N PRO A 263 31.40 -1.86 -6.76
CA PRO A 263 30.17 -2.65 -6.89
C PRO A 263 30.48 -4.16 -6.91
N ILE A 264 31.15 -4.66 -5.88
CA ILE A 264 31.54 -6.07 -5.73
C ILE A 264 30.70 -6.83 -4.72
N LEU A 265 30.05 -6.12 -3.77
CA LEU A 265 29.22 -6.75 -2.74
C LEU A 265 27.84 -7.07 -3.30
N LYS A 266 27.57 -8.37 -3.53
CA LYS A 266 26.27 -8.86 -3.95
C LYS A 266 25.34 -9.03 -2.75
N CYS A 267 24.06 -8.78 -2.96
CA CYS A 267 23.02 -8.96 -1.94
C CYS A 267 21.69 -9.36 -2.54
N LYS A 268 20.84 -9.97 -1.72
CA LYS A 268 19.44 -10.25 -2.06
C LYS A 268 18.55 -9.14 -1.53
N VAL A 269 17.64 -8.68 -2.38
CA VAL A 269 16.68 -7.61 -2.08
C VAL A 269 15.27 -8.14 -2.25
N GLN A 270 14.50 -8.08 -1.19
CA GLN A 270 13.06 -8.32 -1.26
C GLN A 270 12.37 -7.00 -1.62
N TYR A 271 11.40 -7.06 -2.53
CA TYR A 271 10.63 -5.89 -2.95
C TYR A 271 9.19 -6.30 -3.32
N LEU A 272 8.28 -5.34 -3.36
CA LEU A 272 6.90 -5.59 -3.74
C LEU A 272 6.75 -5.59 -5.27
N GLU A 273 7.10 -4.48 -5.89
CA GLU A 273 7.01 -4.28 -7.34
C GLU A 273 8.08 -3.30 -7.85
N LYS A 274 8.17 -3.15 -9.16
CA LYS A 274 9.01 -2.14 -9.80
C LYS A 274 8.16 -0.96 -10.26
N THR A 275 8.66 0.27 -10.02
CA THR A 275 8.07 1.50 -10.57
C THR A 275 8.22 1.53 -12.10
N LYS A 276 7.54 2.46 -12.77
CA LYS A 276 7.71 2.72 -14.21
C LYS A 276 9.16 3.02 -14.60
N THR A 277 9.96 3.58 -13.69
CA THR A 277 11.39 3.86 -13.88
C THR A 277 12.30 2.67 -13.54
N GLY A 278 11.73 1.56 -13.05
CA GLY A 278 12.45 0.34 -12.65
C GLY A 278 13.01 0.38 -11.24
N MET A 279 12.62 1.34 -10.40
CA MET A 279 12.96 1.35 -8.97
C MET A 279 12.15 0.30 -8.20
N LEU A 280 12.76 -0.31 -7.18
CA LEU A 280 12.11 -1.31 -6.33
C LEU A 280 11.31 -0.62 -5.23
N ARG A 281 10.00 -0.87 -5.17
CA ARG A 281 9.12 -0.36 -4.10
C ARG A 281 9.16 -1.28 -2.87
N ILE A 282 9.12 -0.68 -1.70
CA ILE A 282 9.12 -1.39 -0.39
C ILE A 282 10.29 -2.38 -0.32
N ALA A 283 11.47 -1.90 -0.75
CA ALA A 283 12.68 -2.72 -0.77
C ALA A 283 13.20 -2.96 0.64
N SER A 284 13.64 -4.19 0.92
CA SER A 284 14.31 -4.58 2.16
C SER A 284 15.46 -5.54 1.89
N PHE A 285 16.50 -5.44 2.70
CA PHE A 285 17.67 -6.31 2.64
C PHE A 285 17.33 -7.74 3.13
N LYS A 286 17.92 -8.74 2.47
CA LYS A 286 17.71 -10.18 2.79
C LYS A 286 19.01 -10.99 2.89
N GLY A 287 20.12 -10.29 3.07
CA GLY A 287 21.43 -10.90 3.24
C GLY A 287 22.38 -10.59 2.10
N PHE A 288 23.67 -10.68 2.41
CA PHE A 288 24.73 -10.67 1.40
C PHE A 288 24.79 -12.04 0.73
N ASP A 289 25.16 -12.04 -0.54
CA ASP A 289 25.44 -13.25 -1.29
C ASP A 289 26.96 -13.39 -1.45
N PHE A 290 27.54 -14.28 -0.66
CA PHE A 290 28.98 -14.56 -0.68
C PHE A 290 29.34 -15.72 -1.62
N ASN A 291 28.36 -16.34 -2.28
CA ASN A 291 28.63 -17.42 -3.23
C ASN A 291 29.18 -16.83 -4.52
N GLN A 292 30.50 -16.67 -4.57
CA GLN A 292 31.23 -16.45 -5.82
C GLN A 292 31.45 -17.82 -6.48
N LYS A 293 30.72 -18.10 -7.55
CA LYS A 293 31.18 -18.98 -8.61
C LYS A 293 31.64 -18.13 -9.78
#